data_bc53b6f5cd89df0618adadd3a5f57030
#
_entry.id   bc53b6f5cd89df0618adadd3a5f57030
#
_cell.length_a   1.000
_cell.length_b   1.000
_cell.length_c   1.000
_cell.angle_alpha   90.00
_cell.angle_beta   90.00
_cell.angle_gamma   90.00
#
_symmetry.space_group_name_H-M   'P 1'
#
loop_
_entity.id
_entity.type
_entity.pdbx_description
1 polymer ?
#
loop_
_entity_poly.entity_id
_entity_poly.type
_entity_poly.pdbx_seq_one_letter_code
_entity_poly.pdbx_strand_id
1 'polypeptide(L)'
;MTSAVSGLSAALFRDEPEEYVVTPALGSNRDICFVSKNGTTNKVEIVVSGNNTPLSVSAAAPKLTINSATGPTGIATSTAEEIVDAVNDDAGAAALFTARLPPGSTGAGVTGALAETTATDGVAETALAMVDSGDGLTFQAAAGSRYWDSAKTFKVYIDAVEATSGFVVSYIQGKVTFATDQTGNTITVDCTRRSLLAFQKVTGLFDGKLKIDGREIDTSSVDDSGWGSSMLSSRSWEMSAGAFYYNGSIPLAALAQKYLWKFYSVLSTTPFCIGWGAITSMENLLANPNDAQKQTVTIKGAGELYME
;
A
#
# COMPACT_ATOMS: atom_id res chain seq x y z
N MET A 1 35.69 2.92 14.38
CA MET A 1 34.76 3.78 15.14
C MET A 1 33.55 3.99 14.26
N THR A 2 32.44 3.33 14.55
CA THR A 2 31.16 3.58 13.90
C THR A 2 30.63 4.89 14.45
N SER A 3 30.59 5.94 13.64
CA SER A 3 29.95 7.19 14.00
C SER A 3 28.47 6.92 14.27
N ALA A 4 27.98 7.32 15.43
CA ALA A 4 26.55 7.28 15.74
C ALA A 4 25.82 8.14 14.69
N VAL A 5 24.90 7.50 13.97
CA VAL A 5 24.03 8.21 13.01
C VAL A 5 23.12 9.12 13.85
N SER A 6 23.17 10.42 13.61
CA SER A 6 22.29 11.36 14.30
C SER A 6 20.83 11.07 13.91
N GLY A 7 19.92 11.08 14.89
CA GLY A 7 18.49 10.81 14.66
C GLY A 7 17.79 11.73 13.65
N LEU A 8 18.46 12.80 13.22
CA LEU A 8 18.01 13.71 12.15
C LEU A 8 17.96 13.06 10.76
N SER A 9 18.60 11.90 10.56
CA SER A 9 18.67 11.21 9.29
C SER A 9 17.65 10.06 9.16
N ALA A 10 16.98 9.68 10.23
CA ALA A 10 15.97 8.63 10.20
C ALA A 10 14.66 9.16 9.63
N ALA A 11 13.99 8.37 8.82
CA ALA A 11 12.69 8.70 8.26
C ALA A 11 11.74 7.51 8.28
N LEU A 12 10.48 7.79 8.61
CA LEU A 12 9.37 6.87 8.51
C LEU A 12 8.48 7.31 7.37
N PHE A 13 8.14 6.37 6.50
CA PHE A 13 7.17 6.57 5.44
C PHE A 13 6.03 5.59 5.61
N ARG A 14 4.83 6.02 5.33
CA ARG A 14 3.67 5.18 5.24
C ARG A 14 3.06 5.28 3.86
N ASP A 15 2.44 4.20 3.44
CA ASP A 15 1.50 4.17 2.33
C ASP A 15 0.08 4.45 2.84
N GLU A 16 -0.84 4.79 1.96
CA GLU A 16 -2.25 4.82 2.30
C GLU A 16 -2.89 3.48 1.97
N PRO A 17 -3.78 2.95 2.84
CA PRO A 17 -4.44 1.70 2.56
C PRO A 17 -5.39 1.87 1.39
N GLU A 18 -5.09 1.20 0.30
CA GLU A 18 -5.94 1.09 -0.87
C GLU A 18 -6.66 -0.25 -0.83
N GLU A 19 -7.73 -0.33 -0.06
CA GLU A 19 -8.47 -1.58 0.02
C GLU A 19 -9.45 -1.74 -1.15
N TYR A 20 -10.01 -0.65 -1.67
CA TYR A 20 -11.03 -0.69 -2.71
C TYR A 20 -10.84 0.48 -3.66
N VAL A 21 -10.16 0.26 -4.76
CA VAL A 21 -9.74 1.34 -5.66
C VAL A 21 -10.17 1.09 -7.10
N VAL A 22 -10.50 2.16 -7.80
CA VAL A 22 -10.50 2.21 -9.26
C VAL A 22 -9.38 3.14 -9.69
N THR A 23 -8.40 2.61 -10.41
CA THR A 23 -7.32 3.37 -11.04
C THR A 23 -7.42 3.17 -12.55
N PRO A 24 -8.15 4.02 -13.26
CA PRO A 24 -8.19 3.95 -14.70
C PRO A 24 -6.83 4.36 -15.28
N ALA A 25 -6.22 3.52 -16.07
CA ALA A 25 -4.93 3.82 -16.73
C ALA A 25 -5.13 4.80 -17.90
N LEU A 26 -5.49 6.04 -17.61
CA LEU A 26 -5.78 7.09 -18.60
C LEU A 26 -4.54 7.83 -19.10
N GLY A 27 -3.39 7.61 -18.46
CA GLY A 27 -2.11 8.16 -18.85
C GLY A 27 -1.59 9.29 -17.96
N SER A 28 -0.38 9.75 -18.23
CA SER A 28 0.32 10.76 -17.42
C SER A 28 -0.50 12.02 -17.21
N ASN A 29 -0.64 12.46 -15.97
CA ASN A 29 -1.41 13.64 -15.52
C ASN A 29 -2.93 13.61 -15.84
N ARG A 30 -3.47 12.46 -16.29
CA ARG A 30 -4.89 12.27 -16.61
C ARG A 30 -5.58 11.30 -15.67
N ASP A 31 -4.78 10.48 -14.97
CA ASP A 31 -5.29 9.46 -14.08
C ASP A 31 -5.87 10.05 -12.80
N ILE A 32 -6.92 9.40 -12.32
CA ILE A 32 -7.59 9.69 -11.06
C ILE A 32 -7.66 8.39 -10.27
N CYS A 33 -7.36 8.44 -8.99
CA CYS A 33 -7.58 7.34 -8.08
C CYS A 33 -8.89 7.55 -7.33
N PHE A 34 -9.84 6.64 -7.51
CA PHE A 34 -11.11 6.64 -6.80
C PHE A 34 -11.08 5.58 -5.70
N VAL A 35 -11.04 6.00 -4.44
CA VAL A 35 -11.06 5.11 -3.28
C VAL A 35 -12.48 4.94 -2.81
N SER A 36 -13.00 3.71 -2.92
CA SER A 36 -14.37 3.40 -2.48
C SER A 36 -14.49 3.40 -0.96
N LYS A 37 -15.55 3.98 -0.44
CA LYS A 37 -15.88 3.97 0.99
C LYS A 37 -16.73 2.77 1.42
N ASN A 38 -17.33 2.06 0.44
CA ASN A 38 -18.26 0.94 0.69
C ASN A 38 -17.76 -0.37 0.07
N GLY A 39 -16.46 -0.62 0.12
CA GLY A 39 -15.87 -1.86 -0.38
C GLY A 39 -15.99 -2.02 -1.91
N THR A 40 -16.13 -3.26 -2.36
CA THR A 40 -16.15 -3.63 -3.78
C THR A 40 -17.49 -3.41 -4.47
N THR A 41 -18.48 -2.84 -3.83
CA THR A 41 -19.81 -2.64 -4.44
C THR A 41 -19.91 -1.39 -5.29
N ASN A 42 -19.10 -0.38 -4.97
CA ASN A 42 -19.16 0.89 -5.67
C ASN A 42 -18.53 0.82 -7.07
N LYS A 43 -19.10 1.58 -7.96
CA LYS A 43 -18.73 1.68 -9.37
C LYS A 43 -18.55 3.13 -9.77
N VAL A 44 -17.64 3.39 -10.69
CA VAL A 44 -17.43 4.71 -11.29
C VAL A 44 -17.38 4.62 -12.80
N GLU A 45 -17.91 5.64 -13.45
CA GLU A 45 -17.76 5.85 -14.89
C GLU A 45 -17.49 7.33 -15.19
N ILE A 46 -16.78 7.60 -16.29
CA ILE A 46 -16.59 8.94 -16.82
C ILE A 46 -17.20 8.96 -18.24
N VAL A 47 -18.21 9.75 -18.42
CA VAL A 47 -18.93 9.91 -19.68
C VAL A 47 -18.43 11.17 -20.38
N VAL A 48 -18.12 11.04 -21.67
CA VAL A 48 -17.80 12.18 -22.56
C VAL A 48 -18.87 12.19 -23.65
N SER A 49 -19.81 13.12 -23.56
CA SER A 49 -20.93 13.19 -24.52
C SER A 49 -21.49 14.60 -24.63
N GLY A 50 -22.10 14.89 -25.79
CA GLY A 50 -22.67 16.19 -26.11
C GLY A 50 -21.63 17.24 -26.51
N ASN A 51 -22.08 18.41 -26.88
CA ASN A 51 -21.25 19.55 -27.27
C ASN A 51 -21.49 20.69 -26.27
N ASN A 52 -20.42 21.34 -25.83
CA ASN A 52 -20.46 22.41 -24.84
C ASN A 52 -21.21 22.03 -23.55
N THR A 53 -21.05 20.78 -23.08
CA THR A 53 -21.63 20.32 -21.81
C THR A 53 -20.74 20.73 -20.65
N PRO A 54 -21.29 21.16 -19.50
CA PRO A 54 -20.49 21.44 -18.32
C PRO A 54 -20.06 20.13 -17.62
N LEU A 55 -19.00 20.19 -16.80
CA LEU A 55 -18.66 19.13 -15.86
C LEU A 55 -19.80 18.97 -14.85
N SER A 56 -20.24 17.74 -14.63
CA SER A 56 -21.22 17.43 -13.60
C SER A 56 -20.97 16.06 -13.01
N VAL A 57 -21.32 15.90 -11.74
CA VAL A 57 -21.18 14.66 -10.98
C VAL A 57 -22.57 14.23 -10.52
N SER A 58 -22.86 12.96 -10.59
CA SER A 58 -24.12 12.36 -10.13
C SER A 58 -23.83 11.05 -9.42
N ALA A 59 -24.31 10.95 -8.17
CA ALA A 59 -24.15 9.76 -7.35
C ALA A 59 -25.51 9.09 -7.12
N ALA A 60 -25.66 7.88 -7.62
CA ALA A 60 -26.80 7.01 -7.35
C ALA A 60 -26.25 5.66 -6.87
N ALA A 61 -26.16 5.47 -5.55
CA ALA A 61 -25.50 4.29 -4.97
C ALA A 61 -25.97 2.97 -5.61
N PRO A 62 -25.04 2.08 -6.00
CA PRO A 62 -23.60 2.12 -5.74
C PRO A 62 -22.75 2.80 -6.84
N LYS A 63 -23.36 3.59 -7.74
CA LYS A 63 -22.69 4.13 -8.93
C LYS A 63 -22.44 5.63 -8.81
N LEU A 64 -21.21 6.03 -9.19
CA LEU A 64 -20.79 7.39 -9.44
C LEU A 64 -20.66 7.60 -10.95
N THR A 65 -21.41 8.55 -11.50
CA THR A 65 -21.31 8.97 -12.90
C THR A 65 -20.75 10.38 -12.98
N ILE A 66 -19.68 10.55 -13.72
CA ILE A 66 -19.01 11.81 -13.97
C ILE A 66 -19.21 12.17 -15.43
N ASN A 67 -19.95 13.24 -15.72
CA ASN A 67 -20.05 13.77 -17.06
C ASN A 67 -18.95 14.81 -17.25
N SER A 68 -17.92 14.48 -18.02
CA SER A 68 -16.82 15.40 -18.32
C SER A 68 -17.33 16.60 -19.12
N ALA A 69 -16.81 17.78 -18.84
CA ALA A 69 -17.07 18.92 -19.71
C ALA A 69 -16.58 18.66 -21.13
N THR A 70 -17.29 19.19 -22.11
CA THR A 70 -16.94 19.06 -23.53
C THR A 70 -16.89 20.40 -24.21
N GLY A 71 -16.03 20.51 -25.22
CA GLY A 71 -15.96 21.66 -26.12
C GLY A 71 -17.00 21.61 -27.23
N PRO A 72 -16.97 22.57 -28.18
CA PRO A 72 -17.93 22.67 -29.29
C PRO A 72 -17.97 21.43 -30.19
N THR A 73 -16.90 20.64 -30.20
CA THR A 73 -16.78 19.43 -31.03
C THR A 73 -17.04 18.14 -30.24
N GLY A 74 -17.56 18.23 -29.03
CA GLY A 74 -17.84 17.06 -28.18
C GLY A 74 -16.57 16.40 -27.56
N ILE A 75 -15.41 17.04 -27.70
CA ILE A 75 -14.15 16.55 -27.10
C ILE A 75 -14.12 16.95 -25.63
N ALA A 76 -13.70 16.02 -24.76
CA ALA A 76 -13.53 16.30 -23.34
C ALA A 76 -12.58 17.48 -23.09
N THR A 77 -12.90 18.29 -22.10
CA THR A 77 -12.09 19.45 -21.69
C THR A 77 -11.77 19.43 -20.20
N SER A 78 -12.48 18.63 -19.39
CA SER A 78 -12.18 18.52 -17.95
C SER A 78 -10.83 17.88 -17.70
N THR A 79 -10.03 18.54 -16.87
CA THR A 79 -8.79 17.98 -16.35
C THR A 79 -9.04 16.99 -15.23
N ALA A 80 -8.05 16.17 -14.90
CA ALA A 80 -8.15 15.23 -13.78
C ALA A 80 -8.32 15.95 -12.43
N GLU A 81 -7.67 17.09 -12.24
CA GLU A 81 -7.81 17.94 -11.04
C GLU A 81 -9.25 18.45 -10.89
N GLU A 82 -9.84 19.02 -11.95
CA GLU A 82 -11.23 19.52 -11.92
C GLU A 82 -12.23 18.39 -11.57
N ILE A 83 -12.00 17.18 -12.07
CA ILE A 83 -12.85 16.03 -11.76
C ILE A 83 -12.66 15.61 -10.29
N VAL A 84 -11.44 15.58 -9.79
CA VAL A 84 -11.15 15.26 -8.38
C VAL A 84 -11.87 16.24 -7.46
N ASP A 85 -11.78 17.54 -7.75
CA ASP A 85 -12.46 18.57 -6.96
C ASP A 85 -13.98 18.40 -7.02
N ALA A 86 -14.54 18.23 -8.22
CA ALA A 86 -15.99 18.05 -8.40
C ALA A 86 -16.54 16.82 -7.66
N VAL A 87 -15.79 15.70 -7.61
CA VAL A 87 -16.20 14.49 -6.90
C VAL A 87 -16.13 14.69 -5.39
N ASN A 88 -15.11 15.36 -4.89
CA ASN A 88 -14.94 15.57 -3.45
C ASN A 88 -15.88 16.66 -2.90
N ASP A 89 -16.28 17.63 -3.72
CA ASP A 89 -17.21 18.70 -3.35
C ASP A 89 -18.68 18.26 -3.41
N ASP A 90 -19.03 17.25 -4.21
CA ASP A 90 -20.38 16.69 -4.24
C ASP A 90 -20.60 15.73 -3.09
N ALA A 91 -21.55 16.04 -2.19
CA ALA A 91 -21.81 15.25 -0.99
C ALA A 91 -22.22 13.80 -1.27
N GLY A 92 -22.95 13.55 -2.37
CA GLY A 92 -23.38 12.21 -2.78
C GLY A 92 -22.20 11.39 -3.31
N ALA A 93 -21.35 11.98 -4.16
CA ALA A 93 -20.16 11.36 -4.69
C ALA A 93 -19.14 11.12 -3.55
N ALA A 94 -18.91 12.10 -2.71
CA ALA A 94 -18.02 11.99 -1.54
C ALA A 94 -18.48 10.93 -0.52
N ALA A 95 -19.76 10.57 -0.50
CA ALA A 95 -20.24 9.44 0.30
C ALA A 95 -19.87 8.08 -0.29
N LEU A 96 -19.66 7.97 -1.60
CA LEU A 96 -19.29 6.74 -2.29
C LEU A 96 -17.78 6.58 -2.46
N PHE A 97 -17.10 7.66 -2.86
CA PHE A 97 -15.68 7.67 -3.17
C PHE A 97 -14.96 8.87 -2.56
N THR A 98 -13.68 8.72 -2.33
CA THR A 98 -12.73 9.83 -2.25
C THR A 98 -11.91 9.82 -3.52
N ALA A 99 -11.93 10.91 -4.29
CA ALA A 99 -11.10 11.04 -5.48
C ALA A 99 -9.80 11.77 -5.14
N ARG A 100 -8.71 11.37 -5.80
CA ARG A 100 -7.40 12.02 -5.67
C ARG A 100 -6.55 11.78 -6.89
N LEU A 101 -5.55 12.63 -7.07
CA LEU A 101 -4.56 12.44 -8.11
C LEU A 101 -3.56 11.34 -7.71
N PRO A 102 -3.09 10.54 -8.66
CA PRO A 102 -1.95 9.66 -8.43
C PRO A 102 -0.70 10.47 -8.04
N PRO A 103 0.23 9.86 -7.30
CA PRO A 103 1.45 10.51 -6.90
C PRO A 103 2.28 11.02 -8.06
N GLY A 104 2.76 12.25 -7.95
CA GLY A 104 3.54 12.92 -8.99
C GLY A 104 2.71 13.41 -10.18
N SER A 105 1.39 13.18 -10.19
CA SER A 105 0.48 13.75 -11.18
C SER A 105 0.15 15.20 -10.82
N THR A 106 0.19 16.08 -11.82
CA THR A 106 -0.28 17.47 -11.67
C THR A 106 -1.78 17.61 -11.87
N GLY A 107 -2.45 16.56 -12.37
CA GLY A 107 -3.87 16.60 -12.71
C GLY A 107 -4.23 17.49 -13.90
N ALA A 108 -3.26 18.13 -14.55
CA ALA A 108 -3.51 19.08 -15.64
C ALA A 108 -3.90 18.43 -16.98
N GLY A 109 -3.81 17.11 -17.07
CA GLY A 109 -4.21 16.39 -18.28
C GLY A 109 -5.72 16.23 -18.41
N VAL A 110 -6.24 16.43 -19.62
CA VAL A 110 -7.67 16.23 -19.91
C VAL A 110 -8.01 14.76 -19.82
N THR A 111 -9.00 14.43 -18.99
CA THR A 111 -9.42 13.06 -18.71
C THR A 111 -10.38 12.55 -19.81
N GLY A 112 -10.10 11.37 -20.34
CA GLY A 112 -10.95 10.68 -21.30
C GLY A 112 -12.11 9.94 -20.66
N ALA A 113 -12.92 9.27 -21.49
CA ALA A 113 -14.01 8.42 -21.01
C ALA A 113 -13.45 7.19 -20.26
N LEU A 114 -14.16 6.80 -19.22
CA LEU A 114 -13.96 5.56 -18.47
C LEU A 114 -15.26 4.76 -18.48
N ALA A 115 -15.23 3.55 -19.01
CA ALA A 115 -16.37 2.63 -18.91
C ALA A 115 -16.66 2.32 -17.43
N GLU A 116 -17.92 1.95 -17.13
CA GLU A 116 -18.31 1.56 -15.78
C GLU A 116 -17.33 0.52 -15.22
N THR A 117 -16.63 0.90 -14.16
CA THR A 117 -15.60 0.10 -13.51
C THR A 117 -15.93 -0.06 -12.03
N THR A 118 -15.91 -1.30 -11.57
CA THR A 118 -16.15 -1.62 -10.15
C THR A 118 -14.86 -1.47 -9.34
N ALA A 119 -14.97 -0.93 -8.12
CA ALA A 119 -13.84 -0.89 -7.19
C ALA A 119 -13.37 -2.32 -6.84
N THR A 120 -12.06 -2.53 -6.83
CA THR A 120 -11.46 -3.85 -6.55
C THR A 120 -10.59 -3.79 -5.30
N ASP A 121 -10.57 -4.87 -4.53
CA ASP A 121 -9.68 -5.03 -3.38
C ASP A 121 -8.30 -5.51 -3.88
N GLY A 122 -7.47 -4.56 -4.23
CA GLY A 122 -6.19 -4.78 -4.86
C GLY A 122 -6.29 -5.04 -6.37
N VAL A 123 -5.15 -5.27 -7.00
CA VAL A 123 -5.04 -5.58 -8.42
C VAL A 123 -4.74 -7.06 -8.58
N ALA A 124 -5.69 -7.80 -9.15
CA ALA A 124 -5.46 -9.21 -9.48
C ALA A 124 -4.49 -9.30 -10.66
N GLU A 125 -3.41 -10.03 -10.47
CA GLU A 125 -2.44 -10.37 -11.51
C GLU A 125 -2.57 -11.85 -11.83
N THR A 126 -2.69 -12.17 -13.11
CA THR A 126 -2.78 -13.54 -13.61
C THR A 126 -1.58 -13.82 -14.51
N ALA A 127 -0.92 -14.94 -14.29
CA ALA A 127 0.30 -15.33 -15.01
C ALA A 127 1.39 -14.23 -15.02
N LEU A 128 1.54 -13.52 -13.88
CA LEU A 128 2.57 -12.50 -13.72
C LEU A 128 3.94 -13.15 -13.89
N ALA A 129 4.69 -12.68 -14.89
CA ALA A 129 6.02 -13.20 -15.18
C ALA A 129 7.01 -12.86 -14.07
N MET A 130 7.78 -13.85 -13.65
CA MET A 130 8.84 -13.73 -12.67
C MET A 130 10.20 -13.73 -13.34
N VAL A 131 11.12 -12.94 -12.83
CA VAL A 131 12.49 -12.81 -13.36
C VAL A 131 13.44 -13.53 -12.42
N ASP A 132 14.26 -14.45 -12.95
CA ASP A 132 15.34 -15.11 -12.22
C ASP A 132 16.34 -14.06 -11.70
N SER A 133 16.71 -14.15 -10.43
CA SER A 133 17.75 -13.33 -9.80
C SER A 133 19.17 -13.73 -10.23
N GLY A 134 19.29 -14.79 -11.05
CA GLY A 134 20.55 -15.30 -11.60
C GLY A 134 21.11 -16.50 -10.84
N ASP A 135 20.35 -17.05 -9.89
CA ASP A 135 20.74 -18.22 -9.09
C ASP A 135 19.90 -19.48 -9.43
N GLY A 136 18.94 -19.37 -10.34
CA GLY A 136 18.00 -20.43 -10.69
C GLY A 136 17.05 -20.84 -9.56
N LEU A 137 17.19 -20.26 -8.38
CA LEU A 137 16.37 -20.55 -7.19
C LEU A 137 15.41 -19.44 -6.85
N THR A 138 15.80 -18.21 -7.12
CA THR A 138 15.09 -17.02 -6.66
C THR A 138 14.52 -16.23 -7.82
N PHE A 139 13.21 -16.10 -7.85
CA PHE A 139 12.48 -15.38 -8.89
C PHE A 139 11.74 -14.19 -8.29
N GLN A 140 11.78 -13.03 -8.94
CA GLN A 140 11.19 -11.80 -8.43
C GLN A 140 10.33 -11.11 -9.49
N ALA A 141 9.19 -10.58 -9.06
CA ALA A 141 8.35 -9.74 -9.89
C ALA A 141 9.01 -8.39 -10.19
N ALA A 142 8.66 -7.79 -11.32
CA ALA A 142 9.03 -6.42 -11.64
C ALA A 142 8.66 -5.46 -10.50
N ALA A 143 9.42 -4.36 -10.35
CA ALA A 143 9.28 -3.45 -9.22
C ALA A 143 7.84 -2.92 -9.01
N GLY A 144 7.10 -2.65 -10.09
CA GLY A 144 5.70 -2.20 -10.05
C GLY A 144 4.67 -3.27 -9.71
N SER A 145 5.07 -4.55 -9.71
CA SER A 145 4.17 -5.69 -9.45
C SER A 145 4.51 -6.43 -8.15
N ARG A 146 5.22 -5.79 -7.25
CA ARG A 146 5.54 -6.30 -5.90
C ARG A 146 4.41 -5.93 -4.91
N TYR A 147 4.61 -6.27 -3.63
CA TYR A 147 3.70 -5.98 -2.52
C TYR A 147 2.37 -6.75 -2.62
N TRP A 148 2.51 -8.07 -2.68
CA TRP A 148 1.37 -8.98 -2.74
C TRP A 148 0.62 -9.08 -1.42
N ASP A 149 -0.68 -9.31 -1.50
CA ASP A 149 -1.52 -9.50 -0.31
C ASP A 149 -1.51 -10.97 0.12
N SER A 150 -0.89 -11.24 1.26
CA SER A 150 -0.80 -12.59 1.82
C SER A 150 -2.14 -13.16 2.30
N ALA A 151 -3.19 -12.34 2.41
CA ALA A 151 -4.53 -12.77 2.77
C ALA A 151 -5.37 -13.24 1.58
N LYS A 152 -4.87 -13.02 0.36
CA LYS A 152 -5.54 -13.41 -0.89
C LYS A 152 -4.97 -14.70 -1.46
N THR A 153 -5.70 -15.31 -2.37
CA THR A 153 -5.24 -16.51 -3.09
C THR A 153 -3.95 -16.22 -3.83
N PHE A 154 -2.99 -17.10 -3.65
CA PHE A 154 -1.68 -17.04 -4.29
C PHE A 154 -1.36 -18.40 -4.92
N LYS A 155 -0.89 -18.39 -6.17
CA LYS A 155 -0.51 -19.61 -6.90
C LYS A 155 0.79 -19.38 -7.65
N VAL A 156 1.60 -20.42 -7.73
CA VAL A 156 2.87 -20.45 -8.49
C VAL A 156 2.75 -21.47 -9.60
N TYR A 157 3.26 -21.13 -10.78
CA TYR A 157 3.29 -22.04 -11.91
C TYR A 157 4.72 -22.16 -12.42
N ILE A 158 5.11 -23.40 -12.75
CA ILE A 158 6.36 -23.75 -13.44
C ILE A 158 5.95 -24.30 -14.81
N ASP A 159 6.33 -23.64 -15.89
CA ASP A 159 5.96 -23.99 -17.27
C ASP A 159 4.43 -24.21 -17.43
N ALA A 160 3.65 -23.29 -16.84
CA ALA A 160 2.19 -23.31 -16.81
C ALA A 160 1.55 -24.47 -15.98
N VAL A 161 2.34 -25.24 -15.22
CA VAL A 161 1.85 -26.25 -14.28
C VAL A 161 1.88 -25.69 -12.86
N GLU A 162 0.75 -25.78 -12.14
CA GLU A 162 0.66 -25.28 -10.76
C GLU A 162 1.58 -26.07 -9.82
N ALA A 163 2.50 -25.37 -9.16
CA ALA A 163 3.34 -25.92 -8.11
C ALA A 163 2.64 -25.73 -6.75
N THR A 164 2.46 -26.81 -6.01
CA THR A 164 1.77 -26.78 -4.70
C THR A 164 2.72 -26.80 -3.51
N SER A 165 4.02 -27.03 -3.73
CA SER A 165 5.04 -27.12 -2.69
C SER A 165 6.43 -26.90 -3.26
N GLY A 166 7.45 -26.89 -2.40
CA GLY A 166 8.85 -26.76 -2.81
C GLY A 166 9.32 -25.31 -2.99
N PHE A 167 8.55 -24.33 -2.54
CA PHE A 167 8.91 -22.93 -2.60
C PHE A 167 8.50 -22.16 -1.33
N VAL A 168 9.12 -21.01 -1.15
CA VAL A 168 8.80 -20.02 -0.10
C VAL A 168 8.48 -18.68 -0.78
N VAL A 169 7.47 -17.98 -0.27
CA VAL A 169 7.02 -16.69 -0.82
C VAL A 169 7.34 -15.55 0.13
N SER A 170 7.99 -14.51 -0.37
CA SER A 170 8.05 -13.20 0.28
C SER A 170 7.08 -12.25 -0.40
N TYR A 171 5.93 -12.04 0.22
CA TYR A 171 4.83 -11.25 -0.32
C TYR A 171 5.20 -9.77 -0.50
N ILE A 172 5.96 -9.20 0.45
CA ILE A 172 6.40 -7.79 0.38
C ILE A 172 7.35 -7.56 -0.78
N GLN A 173 8.28 -8.49 -0.99
CA GLN A 173 9.28 -8.36 -2.05
C GLN A 173 8.74 -8.76 -3.44
N GLY A 174 7.56 -9.43 -3.50
CA GLY A 174 7.08 -10.05 -4.72
C GLY A 174 8.05 -11.13 -5.21
N LYS A 175 8.45 -12.05 -4.31
CA LYS A 175 9.55 -12.99 -4.53
C LYS A 175 9.14 -14.41 -4.20
N VAL A 176 9.55 -15.35 -5.04
CA VAL A 176 9.42 -16.79 -4.81
C VAL A 176 10.81 -17.41 -4.80
N THR A 177 11.11 -18.20 -3.79
CA THR A 177 12.39 -18.94 -3.68
C THR A 177 12.10 -20.43 -3.66
N PHE A 178 12.65 -21.16 -4.62
CA PHE A 178 12.48 -22.61 -4.76
C PHE A 178 13.56 -23.37 -3.98
N ALA A 179 13.21 -24.57 -3.54
CA ALA A 179 14.14 -25.49 -2.89
C ALA A 179 15.05 -26.19 -3.91
N THR A 180 14.67 -26.23 -5.19
CA THR A 180 15.41 -26.84 -6.30
C THR A 180 15.58 -25.86 -7.44
N ASP A 181 16.67 -26.00 -8.17
CA ASP A 181 17.00 -25.16 -9.32
C ASP A 181 15.91 -25.23 -10.41
N GLN A 182 15.45 -24.07 -10.85
CA GLN A 182 14.44 -23.84 -11.88
C GLN A 182 15.03 -23.13 -13.12
N THR A 183 16.35 -23.15 -13.28
CA THR A 183 17.02 -22.52 -14.44
C THR A 183 16.42 -23.04 -15.75
N GLY A 184 16.00 -22.11 -16.60
CA GLY A 184 15.40 -22.42 -17.91
C GLY A 184 13.88 -22.63 -17.89
N ASN A 185 13.26 -22.76 -16.72
CA ASN A 185 11.80 -22.84 -16.59
C ASN A 185 11.18 -21.44 -16.59
N THR A 186 9.95 -21.35 -17.11
CA THR A 186 9.13 -20.13 -17.05
C THR A 186 8.36 -20.13 -15.76
N ILE A 187 8.65 -19.18 -14.87
CA ILE A 187 7.95 -19.02 -13.61
C ILE A 187 6.92 -17.90 -13.73
N THR A 188 5.66 -18.21 -13.39
CA THR A 188 4.59 -17.23 -13.29
C THR A 188 3.81 -17.38 -12.00
N VAL A 189 3.13 -16.31 -11.56
CA VAL A 189 2.30 -16.34 -10.36
C VAL A 189 0.95 -15.69 -10.62
N ASP A 190 -0.09 -16.24 -9.96
CA ASP A 190 -1.36 -15.56 -9.77
C ASP A 190 -1.37 -14.99 -8.37
N CYS A 191 -1.58 -13.71 -8.25
CA CYS A 191 -1.57 -13.02 -6.97
C CYS A 191 -2.49 -11.79 -6.99
N THR A 192 -2.75 -11.23 -5.83
CA THR A 192 -3.35 -9.91 -5.72
C THR A 192 -2.30 -8.97 -5.16
N ARG A 193 -1.90 -7.98 -5.92
CA ARG A 193 -1.00 -6.93 -5.42
C ARG A 193 -1.79 -5.76 -4.89
N ARG A 194 -1.25 -5.10 -3.90
CA ARG A 194 -1.74 -3.80 -3.46
C ARG A 194 -1.20 -2.73 -4.40
N SER A 195 -2.12 -1.91 -4.90
CA SER A 195 -1.76 -0.70 -5.64
C SER A 195 -1.28 0.32 -4.62
N LEU A 196 0.04 0.51 -4.53
CA LEU A 196 0.60 1.48 -3.59
C LEU A 196 0.54 2.86 -4.21
N LEU A 197 -0.11 3.77 -3.52
CA LEU A 197 0.09 5.20 -3.71
C LEU A 197 1.48 5.61 -3.22
N ALA A 198 1.91 6.84 -3.50
CA ALA A 198 3.20 7.30 -3.02
C ALA A 198 3.27 7.21 -1.50
N PHE A 199 4.41 6.73 -1.04
CA PHE A 199 4.74 6.77 0.38
C PHE A 199 4.81 8.20 0.88
N GLN A 200 3.98 8.51 1.86
CA GLN A 200 3.99 9.79 2.52
C GLN A 200 4.96 9.77 3.70
N LYS A 201 5.88 10.74 3.73
CA LYS A 201 6.79 10.88 4.86
C LYS A 201 6.01 11.34 6.10
N VAL A 202 6.19 10.61 7.19
CA VAL A 202 5.73 11.08 8.51
C VAL A 202 6.67 12.21 8.94
N THR A 203 6.16 13.44 8.91
CA THR A 203 6.95 14.64 9.25
C THR A 203 7.06 14.83 10.77
N GLY A 204 8.10 15.51 11.20
CA GLY A 204 8.30 15.84 12.62
C GLY A 204 8.71 14.68 13.51
N LEU A 205 9.17 13.55 12.95
CA LEU A 205 9.64 12.41 13.70
C LEU A 205 10.87 12.80 14.52
N PHE A 206 10.83 12.58 15.83
CA PHE A 206 11.96 12.86 16.73
C PHE A 206 12.47 11.61 17.45
N ASP A 207 11.66 10.55 17.52
CA ASP A 207 12.03 9.27 18.15
C ASP A 207 11.39 8.12 17.37
N GLY A 208 12.09 7.00 17.32
CA GLY A 208 11.60 5.79 16.67
C GLY A 208 12.30 4.55 17.21
N LYS A 209 11.52 3.56 17.63
CA LYS A 209 12.03 2.29 18.16
C LYS A 209 11.32 1.15 17.46
N LEU A 210 12.11 0.28 16.79
CA LEU A 210 11.63 -0.97 16.23
C LEU A 210 12.00 -2.11 17.18
N LYS A 211 11.03 -2.95 17.53
CA LYS A 211 11.19 -4.16 18.33
C LYS A 211 10.76 -5.35 17.48
N ILE A 212 11.57 -6.39 17.47
CA ILE A 212 11.26 -7.67 16.82
C ILE A 212 11.32 -8.73 17.91
N ASP A 213 10.22 -9.41 18.12
CA ASP A 213 10.09 -10.46 19.12
C ASP A 213 9.89 -11.82 18.44
N GLY A 214 10.60 -12.83 18.92
CA GLY A 214 10.30 -14.24 18.66
C GLY A 214 9.57 -14.83 19.86
N ARG A 215 8.42 -15.44 19.65
CA ARG A 215 7.75 -16.18 20.71
C ARG A 215 8.40 -17.54 20.87
N GLU A 216 8.92 -17.76 22.05
CA GLU A 216 9.48 -19.03 22.48
C GLU A 216 8.37 -19.92 23.05
N ILE A 217 8.31 -21.16 22.60
CA ILE A 217 7.47 -22.20 23.20
C ILE A 217 8.41 -23.15 23.93
N ASP A 218 8.19 -23.32 25.22
CA ASP A 218 8.87 -24.35 25.98
C ASP A 218 8.38 -25.72 25.50
N THR A 219 9.32 -26.49 24.98
CA THR A 219 9.11 -27.86 24.51
C THR A 219 9.79 -28.87 25.40
N SER A 220 10.25 -28.45 26.59
CA SER A 220 10.94 -29.31 27.56
C SER A 220 10.04 -30.51 27.92
N SER A 221 10.62 -31.69 27.91
CA SER A 221 9.98 -32.93 28.35
C SER A 221 10.71 -33.52 29.54
N VAL A 222 10.06 -34.46 30.25
CA VAL A 222 10.67 -35.18 31.39
C VAL A 222 11.90 -35.98 30.94
N ASP A 223 12.00 -36.29 29.65
CA ASP A 223 13.10 -37.05 29.07
C ASP A 223 14.32 -36.19 28.70
N ASP A 224 14.23 -34.86 28.81
CA ASP A 224 15.31 -33.93 28.45
C ASP A 224 16.45 -33.86 29.48
N SER A 225 16.54 -34.82 30.36
CA SER A 225 17.62 -34.96 31.34
C SER A 225 17.93 -33.70 32.17
N GLY A 226 16.90 -32.90 32.42
CA GLY A 226 16.98 -31.64 33.18
C GLY A 226 17.41 -30.41 32.37
N TRP A 227 17.59 -30.52 31.06
CA TRP A 227 17.82 -29.41 30.16
C TRP A 227 16.50 -28.92 29.56
N GLY A 228 16.26 -27.61 29.59
CA GLY A 228 15.11 -27.03 28.92
C GLY A 228 15.32 -27.03 27.41
N SER A 229 14.29 -27.41 26.65
CA SER A 229 14.24 -27.23 25.22
C SER A 229 13.18 -26.21 24.84
N SER A 230 13.46 -25.38 23.84
CA SER A 230 12.52 -24.37 23.38
C SER A 230 12.55 -24.24 21.86
N MET A 231 11.43 -23.88 21.28
CA MET A 231 11.27 -23.65 19.85
C MET A 231 10.65 -22.28 19.58
N LEU A 232 11.20 -21.55 18.61
CA LEU A 232 10.59 -20.30 18.14
C LEU A 232 9.34 -20.62 17.30
N SER A 233 8.18 -20.20 17.78
CA SER A 233 6.90 -20.48 17.12
C SER A 233 6.42 -19.38 16.17
N SER A 234 6.62 -18.13 16.53
CA SER A 234 6.18 -16.99 15.72
C SER A 234 7.09 -15.80 15.92
N ARG A 235 7.21 -14.98 14.89
CA ARG A 235 7.87 -13.68 14.97
C ARG A 235 6.81 -12.59 14.90
N SER A 236 7.00 -11.55 15.69
CA SER A 236 6.20 -10.34 15.64
C SER A 236 7.11 -9.12 15.68
N TRP A 237 6.61 -8.03 15.16
CA TRP A 237 7.32 -6.75 15.24
C TRP A 237 6.39 -5.65 15.68
N GLU A 238 6.96 -4.69 16.38
CA GLU A 238 6.27 -3.51 16.87
C GLU A 238 7.18 -2.31 16.70
N MET A 239 6.62 -1.20 16.28
CA MET A 239 7.30 0.06 16.24
C MET A 239 6.57 1.10 17.06
N SER A 240 7.34 1.81 17.89
CA SER A 240 6.91 3.05 18.54
C SER A 240 7.58 4.23 17.84
N ALA A 241 6.81 5.24 17.47
CA ALA A 241 7.31 6.45 16.82
C ALA A 241 6.72 7.69 17.49
N GLY A 242 7.60 8.58 17.93
CA GLY A 242 7.24 9.90 18.45
C GLY A 242 7.39 10.96 17.36
N ALA A 243 6.35 11.80 17.16
CA ALA A 243 6.39 12.92 16.24
C ALA A 243 5.85 14.18 16.91
N PHE A 244 6.37 15.34 16.52
CA PHE A 244 5.73 16.60 16.87
C PHE A 244 4.41 16.70 16.13
N TYR A 245 3.35 17.07 16.85
CA TYR A 245 2.05 17.30 16.25
C TYR A 245 2.11 18.56 15.37
N TYR A 246 2.17 18.34 14.06
CA TYR A 246 2.18 19.38 13.05
C TYR A 246 1.21 19.02 11.92
N ASN A 247 0.79 19.99 11.14
CA ASN A 247 -0.07 19.77 9.97
C ASN A 247 0.54 18.68 9.05
N GLY A 248 -0.03 17.48 9.03
CA GLY A 248 0.53 16.29 8.36
C GLY A 248 0.88 15.15 9.31
N SER A 249 0.66 15.28 10.62
CA SER A 249 0.70 14.18 11.58
C SER A 249 -0.32 13.09 11.20
N ILE A 250 -0.11 11.89 11.72
CA ILE A 250 -0.97 10.74 11.44
C ILE A 250 -2.39 11.05 11.95
N PRO A 251 -3.42 11.09 11.08
CA PRO A 251 -4.77 11.41 11.50
C PRO A 251 -5.36 10.30 12.37
N LEU A 252 -6.29 10.65 13.26
CA LEU A 252 -6.99 9.67 14.11
C LEU A 252 -7.72 8.59 13.28
N ALA A 253 -8.18 8.93 12.08
CA ALA A 253 -8.80 7.99 11.14
C ALA A 253 -7.83 6.87 10.69
N ALA A 254 -6.52 7.03 10.88
CA ALA A 254 -5.54 6.01 10.58
C ALA A 254 -5.45 4.91 11.66
N LEU A 255 -6.11 5.10 12.81
CA LEU A 255 -6.12 4.10 13.88
C LEU A 255 -6.80 2.81 13.38
N ALA A 256 -6.18 1.68 13.70
CA ALA A 256 -6.59 0.33 13.29
C ALA A 256 -6.52 0.04 11.77
N GLN A 257 -6.11 0.99 10.94
CA GLN A 257 -5.89 0.74 9.52
C GLN A 257 -4.52 0.12 9.27
N LYS A 258 -4.45 -0.77 8.29
CA LYS A 258 -3.24 -1.47 7.90
C LYS A 258 -2.52 -0.68 6.80
N TYR A 259 -1.27 -0.32 7.05
CA TYR A 259 -0.41 0.42 6.14
C TYR A 259 0.84 -0.39 5.81
N LEU A 260 1.45 -0.12 4.66
CA LEU A 260 2.83 -0.51 4.39
C LEU A 260 3.77 0.58 4.91
N TRP A 261 4.67 0.18 5.78
CA TRP A 261 5.62 1.07 6.43
C TRP A 261 7.01 0.87 5.86
N LYS A 262 7.71 1.96 5.61
CA LYS A 262 9.13 1.98 5.24
C LYS A 262 9.92 2.77 6.26
N PHE A 263 10.96 2.16 6.76
CA PHE A 263 11.87 2.75 7.71
C PHE A 263 13.22 3.00 7.06
N TYR A 264 13.75 4.17 7.23
CA TYR A 264 15.07 4.55 6.78
C TYR A 264 15.91 4.89 8.00
N SER A 265 17.06 4.23 8.19
CA SER A 265 18.01 4.54 9.26
C SER A 265 18.80 5.82 8.95
N VAL A 266 19.00 6.07 7.67
CA VAL A 266 19.57 7.30 7.10
C VAL A 266 18.68 7.66 5.92
N LEU A 267 18.58 8.95 5.56
CA LEU A 267 17.92 9.37 4.32
C LEU A 267 18.72 8.81 3.12
N SER A 268 18.56 7.53 2.87
CA SER A 268 19.09 6.81 1.73
C SER A 268 17.97 6.49 0.75
N THR A 269 18.33 6.08 -0.44
CA THR A 269 17.36 5.63 -1.44
C THR A 269 16.76 4.26 -1.09
N THR A 270 17.37 3.54 -0.14
CA THR A 270 16.99 2.18 0.26
C THR A 270 16.46 2.18 1.68
N PRO A 271 15.26 1.67 1.95
CA PRO A 271 14.71 1.56 3.29
C PRO A 271 15.46 0.49 4.08
N PHE A 272 15.70 0.74 5.37
CA PHE A 272 16.28 -0.24 6.28
C PHE A 272 15.36 -1.45 6.48
N CYS A 273 14.06 -1.22 6.58
CA CYS A 273 13.08 -2.30 6.60
C CYS A 273 11.71 -1.85 6.06
N ILE A 274 10.94 -2.83 5.61
CA ILE A 274 9.59 -2.64 5.05
C ILE A 274 8.67 -3.70 5.68
N GLY A 275 7.49 -3.29 6.14
CA GLY A 275 6.53 -4.22 6.72
C GLY A 275 5.10 -3.72 6.73
N TRP A 276 4.15 -4.65 6.64
CA TRP A 276 2.74 -4.36 6.86
C TRP A 276 2.47 -4.23 8.36
N GLY A 277 1.87 -3.11 8.79
CA GLY A 277 1.51 -2.89 10.18
C GLY A 277 0.29 -2.01 10.33
N ALA A 278 -0.43 -2.20 11.44
CA ALA A 278 -1.57 -1.39 11.82
C ALA A 278 -1.21 -0.50 13.01
N ILE A 279 -1.72 0.73 13.01
CA ILE A 279 -1.61 1.62 14.16
C ILE A 279 -2.57 1.11 15.23
N THR A 280 -2.03 0.69 16.36
CA THR A 280 -2.80 0.11 17.47
C THR A 280 -3.04 1.08 18.61
N SER A 281 -2.21 2.09 18.76
CA SER A 281 -2.44 3.17 19.73
C SER A 281 -1.88 4.48 19.23
N MET A 282 -2.52 5.56 19.63
CA MET A 282 -2.09 6.94 19.45
C MET A 282 -2.21 7.66 20.79
N GLU A 283 -1.12 8.20 21.27
CA GLU A 283 -1.09 9.02 22.46
C GLU A 283 -0.76 10.45 22.06
N ASN A 284 -1.65 11.38 22.38
CA ASN A 284 -1.42 12.80 22.18
C ASN A 284 -1.08 13.42 23.53
N LEU A 285 0.15 13.86 23.72
CA LEU A 285 0.51 14.70 24.86
C LEU A 285 -0.05 16.11 24.59
N LEU A 286 -1.13 16.42 25.28
CA LEU A 286 -1.64 17.80 25.36
C LEU A 286 -0.64 18.58 26.21
N ALA A 287 0.23 19.31 25.54
CA ALA A 287 1.32 20.00 26.20
C ALA A 287 0.83 21.28 26.91
N ASN A 288 1.59 21.68 27.91
CA ASN A 288 1.62 23.02 28.47
C ASN A 288 1.73 24.05 27.32
N PRO A 289 1.07 25.23 27.37
CA PRO A 289 1.09 26.25 26.30
C PRO A 289 2.47 26.66 25.79
N ASN A 290 3.51 26.38 26.55
CA ASN A 290 4.90 26.71 26.21
C ASN A 290 5.72 25.53 25.64
N ASP A 291 5.10 24.36 25.40
CA ASP A 291 5.80 23.18 24.92
C ASP A 291 5.22 22.69 23.59
N ALA A 292 6.03 22.06 22.74
CA ALA A 292 5.56 21.51 21.49
C ALA A 292 4.64 20.32 21.74
N GLN A 293 3.51 20.26 21.06
CA GLN A 293 2.60 19.11 21.11
C GLN A 293 3.32 17.90 20.50
N LYS A 294 3.25 16.78 21.19
CA LYS A 294 3.85 15.51 20.78
C LYS A 294 2.78 14.46 20.58
N GLN A 295 2.97 13.63 19.57
CA GLN A 295 2.14 12.45 19.30
C GLN A 295 3.05 11.23 19.32
N THR A 296 2.66 10.20 20.06
CA THR A 296 3.32 8.89 20.01
C THR A 296 2.36 7.90 19.39
N VAL A 297 2.83 7.15 18.39
CA VAL A 297 2.05 6.09 17.75
C VAL A 297 2.74 4.76 17.95
N THR A 298 1.95 3.72 18.20
CA THR A 298 2.40 2.34 18.21
C THR A 298 1.84 1.63 17.00
N ILE A 299 2.73 1.01 16.24
CA ILE A 299 2.43 0.23 15.03
C ILE A 299 2.76 -1.21 15.33
N LYS A 300 1.79 -2.11 15.20
CA LYS A 300 2.03 -3.56 15.31
C LYS A 300 2.07 -4.21 13.95
N GLY A 301 3.01 -5.12 13.76
CA GLY A 301 3.16 -5.89 12.54
C GLY A 301 1.92 -6.72 12.24
N ALA A 302 1.49 -6.66 10.98
CA ALA A 302 0.37 -7.43 10.43
C ALA A 302 0.86 -8.37 9.31
N GLY A 303 2.04 -8.96 9.49
CA GLY A 303 2.68 -9.85 8.54
C GLY A 303 4.20 -9.75 8.61
N GLU A 304 4.85 -10.17 7.52
CA GLU A 304 6.30 -10.18 7.38
C GLU A 304 6.90 -8.77 7.52
N LEU A 305 8.05 -8.69 8.18
CA LEU A 305 8.93 -7.54 8.13
C LEU A 305 10.15 -7.93 7.30
N TYR A 306 10.36 -7.25 6.21
CA TYR A 306 11.54 -7.38 5.39
C TYR A 306 12.60 -6.38 5.87
N MET A 307 13.82 -6.86 6.08
CA MET A 307 15.00 -6.07 6.40
C MET A 307 15.98 -6.16 5.25
N GLU A 308 16.46 -5.02 4.78
CA GLU A 308 17.44 -4.89 3.69
C GLU A 308 18.87 -4.89 4.19
#